data_566351dac067be81bf52f6e482d8c497
#
_entry.id   566351dac067be81bf52f6e482d8c497
#
_cell.length_a   1.000
_cell.length_b   1.000
_cell.length_c   1.000
_cell.angle_alpha   90.00
_cell.angle_beta   90.00
_cell.angle_gamma   90.00
#
_symmetry.space_group_name_H-M   'P 1'
#
loop_
_entity.id
_entity.type
_entity.pdbx_description
1 polymer ?
#
loop_
_entity_poly.entity_id
_entity_poly.type
_entity_poly.pdbx_seq_one_letter_code
_entity_poly.pdbx_strand_id
1 'polypeptide(L)'
;MKFDRRISRRSFLAAAGVSAAALALTACGGSSSTAASGSTAASGAAASAEGGVLNVMLETEVQSLDPQLATDGTSFEVIANYTDGLMQMDANGAAVEALAESYELSEDGKTYTFHLKDAKWSNGDAVTAADFVFGWQRAVDPANASEYAYMLSDIGQVVNAAEIIAGSKPVTDLGITAVDDKTLKVELNVPVSYFLSLMYFPTFYPMNQKFFESCGDTYGTSADTVLSNGAFVLTSYEPAATAFELVKNADYYDADRIALDGLNYQVIKDSQQALMSYQNGDLDITLLNGEQVEQVKDDPEFTSVGAGYLWYISPNMDAVPELANLNLRRAITFALDRDSITNDVLKDGSSPAYTAVPAQFATGPDGSDFSADQTKFAEFCAYDPDKAAEYYEQAKAELGKDSFSFTMVVDADDAPQKVAQVVQEQLQTTLPGFTLELKVEPKKQRVQNMQDGNFEIGLTRWGPDYADPMTYLGMWVTGNSNNYGLWSDADYDAVIAECTTGDLCTDPEGRWEAMYDAESIVLEQAAIFPLYGQCNAEMISSAVTGVDFHPVALNRVYKDAKKSV
;
A
#
# COMPACT_ATOMS: atom_id res chain seq x y z
N MET A 1 0.51 -55.79 -16.25
CA MET A 1 1.94 -55.82 -16.63
C MET A 1 2.68 -54.90 -15.68
N LYS A 2 3.45 -55.50 -14.78
CA LYS A 2 4.34 -54.79 -13.86
C LYS A 2 5.62 -54.46 -14.62
N PHE A 3 6.13 -53.22 -14.48
CA PHE A 3 7.55 -52.93 -14.69
C PHE A 3 8.06 -52.08 -13.52
N ASP A 4 8.77 -52.81 -12.67
CA ASP A 4 9.63 -52.32 -11.62
C ASP A 4 10.97 -51.88 -12.23
N ARG A 5 11.46 -50.65 -11.98
CA ARG A 5 12.87 -50.30 -12.20
C ARG A 5 13.34 -49.32 -11.13
N ARG A 6 13.91 -49.91 -10.09
CA ARG A 6 14.81 -49.23 -9.17
C ARG A 6 16.07 -48.80 -9.94
N ILE A 7 16.40 -47.51 -9.88
CA ILE A 7 17.74 -46.99 -10.28
C ILE A 7 18.50 -46.65 -9.01
N SER A 8 19.62 -47.32 -8.84
CA SER A 8 20.55 -47.31 -7.75
C SER A 8 21.35 -45.99 -7.67
N ARG A 9 21.53 -45.53 -6.42
CA ARG A 9 22.49 -44.48 -6.04
C ARG A 9 23.95 -44.97 -6.21
N ARG A 10 24.53 -44.83 -7.39
CA ARG A 10 25.98 -44.94 -7.61
C ARG A 10 26.29 -44.66 -9.10
N SER A 11 26.52 -43.36 -9.43
CA SER A 11 27.25 -42.96 -10.61
C SER A 11 27.15 -41.44 -10.83
N PHE A 12 27.71 -40.63 -9.93
CA PHE A 12 28.08 -39.24 -10.24
C PHE A 12 29.23 -38.83 -9.33
N LEU A 13 30.38 -39.43 -9.59
CA LEU A 13 31.67 -38.97 -9.08
C LEU A 13 32.70 -39.38 -10.12
N ALA A 14 33.03 -38.48 -11.05
CA ALA A 14 34.30 -38.40 -11.76
C ALA A 14 34.21 -37.38 -12.91
N ALA A 15 34.58 -36.13 -12.65
CA ALA A 15 35.24 -35.24 -13.60
C ALA A 15 35.67 -33.95 -12.86
N ALA A 16 36.71 -34.10 -12.03
CA ALA A 16 37.53 -32.96 -11.60
C ALA A 16 38.87 -33.15 -12.27
N GLY A 17 39.24 -32.25 -13.12
CA GLY A 17 40.51 -32.21 -13.86
C GLY A 17 41.00 -30.78 -13.96
N VAL A 18 41.72 -30.39 -12.96
CA VAL A 18 43.04 -29.73 -12.91
C VAL A 18 43.47 -28.94 -14.17
N SER A 19 43.74 -27.66 -13.98
CA SER A 19 44.90 -26.99 -14.58
C SER A 19 45.30 -25.78 -13.74
N ALA A 20 46.30 -26.02 -12.87
CA ALA A 20 47.20 -25.01 -12.32
C ALA A 20 48.29 -24.72 -13.32
N ALA A 21 48.60 -23.47 -13.57
CA ALA A 21 49.88 -23.05 -14.16
C ALA A 21 50.38 -21.83 -13.40
N ALA A 22 51.37 -22.14 -12.56
CA ALA A 22 52.24 -21.17 -11.94
C ALA A 22 53.28 -20.71 -12.95
N LEU A 23 53.70 -19.46 -12.89
CA LEU A 23 55.02 -19.03 -13.33
C LEU A 23 55.60 -18.01 -12.33
N ALA A 24 56.74 -18.42 -11.82
CA ALA A 24 57.54 -17.77 -10.80
C ALA A 24 58.60 -16.85 -11.40
N LEU A 25 59.02 -15.91 -10.58
CA LEU A 25 60.38 -15.44 -10.30
C LEU A 25 61.20 -14.74 -11.40
N THR A 26 61.60 -13.55 -11.06
CA THR A 26 63.05 -13.25 -10.97
C THR A 26 63.33 -12.17 -9.89
N ALA A 27 64.25 -12.53 -9.04
CA ALA A 27 64.85 -11.70 -8.01
C ALA A 27 66.11 -11.00 -8.53
N CYS A 28 66.49 -9.90 -7.88
CA CYS A 28 67.82 -9.44 -7.46
C CYS A 28 67.71 -7.95 -7.14
N GLY A 29 68.03 -7.42 -6.01
CA GLY A 29 69.15 -7.60 -5.12
C GLY A 29 69.65 -6.21 -4.78
N GLY A 30 69.86 -5.84 -3.51
CA GLY A 30 70.60 -4.62 -3.16
C GLY A 30 70.18 -4.02 -1.82
N SER A 31 70.99 -4.27 -0.81
CA SER A 31 70.94 -3.77 0.56
C SER A 31 71.21 -2.28 0.70
N SER A 32 70.57 -1.63 1.66
CA SER A 32 71.20 -0.95 2.81
C SER A 32 70.23 -0.08 3.61
N SER A 33 70.12 -0.42 4.87
CA SER A 33 70.06 0.33 6.13
C SER A 33 69.41 1.73 6.20
N THR A 34 68.58 1.81 7.21
CA THR A 34 68.48 2.73 8.35
C THR A 34 67.25 3.64 8.42
N ALA A 35 66.71 3.55 9.61
CA ALA A 35 66.03 4.55 10.43
C ALA A 35 64.52 4.57 10.48
N ALA A 36 64.03 4.20 11.66
CA ALA A 36 62.67 4.33 12.15
C ALA A 36 62.14 5.74 12.12
N SER A 37 60.91 5.89 11.66
CA SER A 37 60.01 6.93 12.16
C SER A 37 58.60 6.38 12.10
N GLY A 38 57.96 6.32 13.26
CA GLY A 38 56.58 5.87 13.41
C GLY A 38 55.62 6.77 12.60
N SER A 39 54.88 6.11 11.77
CA SER A 39 53.66 6.66 11.15
C SER A 39 52.57 5.68 11.54
N THR A 40 51.73 6.12 12.43
CA THR A 40 50.42 5.51 12.67
C THR A 40 49.68 5.45 11.32
N ALA A 41 49.64 4.27 10.74
CA ALA A 41 48.72 3.98 9.67
C ALA A 41 47.32 4.08 10.25
N ALA A 42 46.64 5.20 9.96
CA ALA A 42 45.21 5.21 10.01
C ALA A 42 44.77 4.17 8.98
N SER A 43 44.18 3.08 9.47
CA SER A 43 43.39 2.20 8.62
C SER A 43 42.22 3.05 8.10
N GLY A 44 42.41 3.61 6.93
CA GLY A 44 41.27 4.09 6.16
C GLY A 44 40.43 2.84 5.86
N ALA A 45 39.27 2.75 6.47
CA ALA A 45 38.25 1.87 5.96
C ALA A 45 38.10 2.25 4.49
N ALA A 46 38.37 1.30 3.59
CA ALA A 46 37.99 1.46 2.21
C ALA A 46 36.48 1.73 2.23
N ALA A 47 36.04 2.86 1.68
CA ALA A 47 34.61 3.08 1.47
C ALA A 47 34.16 1.90 0.63
N SER A 48 33.23 1.09 1.16
CA SER A 48 32.55 0.07 0.37
C SER A 48 31.93 0.76 -0.84
N ALA A 49 32.09 0.20 -2.04
CA ALA A 49 31.43 0.74 -3.20
C ALA A 49 29.92 0.69 -2.95
N GLU A 50 29.24 1.82 -3.11
CA GLU A 50 27.76 1.87 -3.09
C GLU A 50 27.28 1.51 -4.49
N GLY A 51 26.29 0.64 -4.62
CA GLY A 51 25.75 0.19 -5.91
C GLY A 51 25.12 -1.20 -5.80
N GLY A 52 25.20 -1.97 -6.89
CA GLY A 52 24.71 -3.34 -6.93
C GLY A 52 23.20 -3.45 -7.14
N VAL A 53 22.72 -4.70 -7.21
CA VAL A 53 21.31 -5.02 -7.44
C VAL A 53 20.65 -5.38 -6.12
N LEU A 54 19.50 -4.80 -5.84
CA LEU A 54 18.70 -5.11 -4.67
C LEU A 54 17.74 -6.27 -4.97
N ASN A 55 17.77 -7.32 -4.15
CA ASN A 55 16.90 -8.49 -4.28
C ASN A 55 15.73 -8.38 -3.31
N VAL A 56 14.52 -8.28 -3.83
CA VAL A 56 13.31 -7.96 -3.07
C VAL A 56 12.27 -9.06 -3.22
N MET A 57 11.66 -9.46 -2.12
CA MET A 57 10.51 -10.35 -2.12
C MET A 57 9.22 -9.60 -2.43
N LEU A 58 8.36 -10.22 -3.24
CA LEU A 58 6.93 -9.91 -3.35
C LEU A 58 6.12 -11.10 -2.82
N GLU A 59 5.02 -10.84 -2.13
CA GLU A 59 4.13 -11.89 -1.60
C GLU A 59 3.22 -12.50 -2.68
N THR A 60 2.88 -11.69 -3.70
CA THR A 60 1.97 -12.08 -4.79
C THR A 60 2.53 -11.64 -6.14
N GLU A 61 2.02 -12.27 -7.20
CA GLU A 61 2.32 -11.86 -8.57
C GLU A 61 1.74 -10.46 -8.86
N VAL A 62 2.44 -9.69 -9.70
CA VAL A 62 1.95 -8.43 -10.27
C VAL A 62 0.71 -8.72 -11.12
N GLN A 63 -0.38 -8.01 -10.85
CA GLN A 63 -1.64 -8.21 -11.57
C GLN A 63 -1.74 -7.35 -12.83
N SER A 64 -1.11 -6.17 -12.83
CA SER A 64 -1.11 -5.24 -13.96
C SER A 64 0.14 -4.37 -13.94
N LEU A 65 0.69 -4.07 -15.12
CA LEU A 65 1.72 -3.05 -15.32
C LEU A 65 1.12 -1.76 -15.93
N ASP A 66 -0.19 -1.68 -16.05
CA ASP A 66 -0.90 -0.51 -16.58
C ASP A 66 -1.26 0.45 -15.43
N PRO A 67 -0.65 1.65 -15.34
CA PRO A 67 -0.88 2.56 -14.22
C PRO A 67 -2.35 2.96 -14.01
N GLN A 68 -3.12 3.10 -15.10
CA GLN A 68 -4.50 3.52 -15.04
C GLN A 68 -5.49 2.38 -14.74
N LEU A 69 -5.04 1.12 -14.81
CA LEU A 69 -5.90 -0.06 -14.59
C LEU A 69 -5.41 -0.96 -13.45
N ALA A 70 -4.23 -0.72 -12.88
CA ALA A 70 -3.76 -1.44 -11.71
C ALA A 70 -4.64 -1.14 -10.49
N THR A 71 -4.87 -2.16 -9.63
CA THR A 71 -5.78 -2.09 -8.48
C THR A 71 -5.20 -2.69 -7.20
N ASP A 72 -3.91 -3.01 -7.19
CA ASP A 72 -3.27 -3.66 -6.04
C ASP A 72 -1.89 -3.08 -5.72
N GLY A 73 -1.51 -3.11 -4.43
CA GLY A 73 -0.28 -2.51 -3.92
C GLY A 73 1.00 -3.12 -4.52
N THR A 74 1.01 -4.41 -4.88
CA THR A 74 2.16 -5.06 -5.53
C THR A 74 2.40 -4.49 -6.93
N SER A 75 1.32 -4.31 -7.71
CA SER A 75 1.39 -3.66 -9.02
C SER A 75 1.85 -2.21 -8.90
N PHE A 76 1.30 -1.46 -7.92
CA PHE A 76 1.67 -0.06 -7.69
C PHE A 76 3.15 0.09 -7.31
N GLU A 77 3.69 -0.76 -6.43
CA GLU A 77 5.10 -0.75 -6.05
C GLU A 77 6.01 -0.91 -7.28
N VAL A 78 5.71 -1.88 -8.14
CA VAL A 78 6.52 -2.15 -9.34
C VAL A 78 6.40 -0.99 -10.33
N ILE A 79 5.19 -0.47 -10.59
CA ILE A 79 4.93 0.65 -11.51
C ILE A 79 5.71 1.89 -11.07
N ALA A 80 5.69 2.23 -9.79
CA ALA A 80 6.36 3.42 -9.24
C ALA A 80 7.89 3.38 -9.34
N ASN A 81 8.49 2.22 -9.57
CA ASN A 81 9.93 2.10 -9.78
C ASN A 81 10.35 2.33 -11.24
N TYR A 82 9.45 2.12 -12.21
CA TYR A 82 9.76 2.39 -13.62
C TYR A 82 9.02 3.59 -14.21
N THR A 83 8.05 4.17 -13.49
CA THR A 83 7.30 5.36 -13.95
C THR A 83 7.21 6.39 -12.83
N ASP A 84 7.48 7.67 -13.14
CA ASP A 84 7.29 8.81 -12.25
C ASP A 84 6.01 9.57 -12.59
N GLY A 85 5.35 10.11 -11.53
CA GLY A 85 4.27 11.08 -11.62
C GLY A 85 4.75 12.53 -11.59
N LEU A 86 3.82 13.47 -11.42
CA LEU A 86 4.15 14.89 -11.20
C LEU A 86 4.90 15.10 -9.88
N MET A 87 4.47 14.41 -8.83
CA MET A 87 5.07 14.45 -7.49
C MET A 87 5.59 13.07 -7.12
N GLN A 88 6.40 13.01 -6.06
CA GLN A 88 6.86 11.79 -5.37
C GLN A 88 6.75 12.01 -3.87
N MET A 89 6.85 10.96 -3.07
CA MET A 89 6.99 11.08 -1.62
C MET A 89 8.46 11.27 -1.24
N ASP A 90 8.72 12.13 -0.25
CA ASP A 90 9.99 12.13 0.46
C ASP A 90 10.01 11.05 1.57
N ALA A 91 11.11 10.91 2.27
CA ALA A 91 11.26 9.93 3.36
C ALA A 91 10.27 10.13 4.53
N ASN A 92 9.59 11.28 4.61
CA ASN A 92 8.56 11.56 5.63
C ASN A 92 7.13 11.39 5.09
N GLY A 93 6.97 10.95 3.83
CA GLY A 93 5.68 10.81 3.15
C GLY A 93 5.10 12.12 2.59
N ALA A 94 5.82 13.23 2.65
CA ALA A 94 5.36 14.49 2.06
C ALA A 94 5.50 14.48 0.53
N ALA A 95 4.53 15.10 -0.16
CA ALA A 95 4.60 15.26 -1.60
C ALA A 95 5.66 16.31 -1.99
N VAL A 96 6.64 15.90 -2.78
CA VAL A 96 7.69 16.75 -3.34
C VAL A 96 7.75 16.59 -4.86
N GLU A 97 8.37 17.56 -5.55
CA GLU A 97 8.41 17.57 -7.01
C GLU A 97 9.20 16.39 -7.60
N ALA A 98 8.55 15.63 -8.52
CA ALA A 98 9.17 14.60 -9.35
C ALA A 98 9.33 15.08 -10.81
N LEU A 99 8.43 14.73 -11.72
CA LEU A 99 8.43 15.26 -13.09
C LEU A 99 8.02 16.73 -13.15
N ALA A 100 7.25 17.24 -12.18
CA ALA A 100 7.09 18.68 -12.02
C ALA A 100 8.42 19.29 -11.55
N GLU A 101 8.87 20.35 -12.18
CA GLU A 101 9.94 21.23 -11.70
C GLU A 101 9.41 22.21 -10.66
N SER A 102 8.17 22.67 -10.87
CA SER A 102 7.44 23.58 -9.99
C SER A 102 5.95 23.53 -10.31
N TYR A 103 5.16 24.13 -9.45
CA TYR A 103 3.73 24.37 -9.72
C TYR A 103 3.27 25.71 -9.18
N GLU A 104 2.18 26.22 -9.75
CA GLU A 104 1.46 27.42 -9.29
C GLU A 104 0.03 27.01 -8.93
N LEU A 105 -0.51 27.56 -7.84
CA LEU A 105 -1.89 27.40 -7.42
C LEU A 105 -2.61 28.74 -7.50
N SER A 106 -3.80 28.76 -8.10
CA SER A 106 -4.64 29.95 -8.18
C SER A 106 -5.10 30.42 -6.79
N GLU A 107 -5.46 31.70 -6.65
CA GLU A 107 -5.91 32.29 -5.38
C GLU A 107 -7.16 31.60 -4.80
N ASP A 108 -8.02 31.03 -5.66
CA ASP A 108 -9.20 30.27 -5.26
C ASP A 108 -8.93 28.78 -4.95
N GLY A 109 -7.67 28.35 -5.04
CA GLY A 109 -7.26 26.97 -4.75
C GLY A 109 -7.73 25.91 -5.74
N LYS A 110 -8.24 26.29 -6.92
CA LYS A 110 -8.91 25.37 -7.86
C LYS A 110 -8.13 25.09 -9.14
N THR A 111 -7.07 25.83 -9.42
CA THR A 111 -6.29 25.65 -10.66
C THR A 111 -4.84 25.46 -10.33
N TYR A 112 -4.30 24.32 -10.68
CA TYR A 112 -2.88 24.03 -10.64
C TYR A 112 -2.28 24.19 -12.03
N THR A 113 -1.11 24.84 -12.10
CA THR A 113 -0.28 24.90 -13.32
C THR A 113 1.07 24.29 -12.99
N PHE A 114 1.35 23.11 -13.55
CA PHE A 114 2.63 22.41 -13.36
C PHE A 114 3.58 22.72 -14.50
N HIS A 115 4.84 22.97 -14.19
CA HIS A 115 5.94 23.09 -15.14
C HIS A 115 6.80 21.83 -15.10
N LEU A 116 7.00 21.17 -16.24
CA LEU A 116 7.64 19.85 -16.31
C LEU A 116 9.15 19.97 -16.54
N LYS A 117 9.92 19.14 -15.85
CA LYS A 117 11.34 18.90 -16.10
C LYS A 117 11.58 18.33 -17.50
N ASP A 118 12.82 18.46 -17.97
CA ASP A 118 13.28 17.74 -19.15
C ASP A 118 13.49 16.26 -18.79
N ALA A 119 12.56 15.41 -19.21
CA ALA A 119 12.59 13.98 -18.99
C ALA A 119 12.29 13.21 -20.27
N LYS A 120 12.68 11.93 -20.31
CA LYS A 120 12.50 11.06 -21.47
C LYS A 120 11.87 9.74 -21.06
N TRP A 121 11.11 9.19 -21.97
CA TRP A 121 10.74 7.79 -21.97
C TRP A 121 11.93 6.92 -22.39
N SER A 122 11.94 5.65 -21.97
CA SER A 122 13.01 4.68 -22.27
C SER A 122 13.20 4.37 -23.76
N ASN A 123 12.25 4.77 -24.62
CA ASN A 123 12.40 4.73 -26.08
C ASN A 123 13.03 5.99 -26.68
N GLY A 124 13.39 6.98 -25.85
CA GLY A 124 14.00 8.26 -26.22
C GLY A 124 13.01 9.39 -26.55
N ASP A 125 11.70 9.14 -26.58
CA ASP A 125 10.68 10.17 -26.74
C ASP A 125 10.69 11.11 -25.50
N ALA A 126 10.40 12.39 -25.67
CA ALA A 126 10.27 13.33 -24.55
C ALA A 126 9.00 13.02 -23.73
N VAL A 127 9.10 13.18 -22.41
CA VAL A 127 7.89 13.25 -21.54
C VAL A 127 7.30 14.64 -21.65
N THR A 128 6.00 14.72 -21.93
CA THR A 128 5.29 15.96 -22.20
C THR A 128 4.00 16.08 -21.38
N ALA A 129 3.45 17.28 -21.29
CA ALA A 129 2.14 17.51 -20.69
C ALA A 129 1.01 16.72 -21.38
N ALA A 130 1.15 16.43 -22.68
CA ALA A 130 0.18 15.62 -23.42
C ALA A 130 0.13 14.16 -22.93
N ASP A 131 1.23 13.62 -22.41
CA ASP A 131 1.25 12.26 -21.85
C ASP A 131 0.41 12.17 -20.57
N PHE A 132 0.39 13.22 -19.75
CA PHE A 132 -0.50 13.31 -18.58
C PHE A 132 -1.97 13.46 -19.00
N VAL A 133 -2.25 14.34 -19.97
CA VAL A 133 -3.61 14.50 -20.48
C VAL A 133 -4.15 13.16 -21.00
N PHE A 134 -3.36 12.43 -21.77
CA PHE A 134 -3.78 11.13 -22.30
C PHE A 134 -4.00 10.09 -21.19
N GLY A 135 -3.07 9.97 -20.23
CA GLY A 135 -3.20 9.04 -19.11
C GLY A 135 -4.45 9.29 -18.27
N TRP A 136 -4.71 10.56 -17.90
CA TRP A 136 -5.87 10.91 -17.09
C TRP A 136 -7.19 10.76 -17.83
N GLN A 137 -7.24 11.14 -19.12
CA GLN A 137 -8.42 10.90 -19.96
C GLN A 137 -8.72 9.41 -20.08
N ARG A 138 -7.68 8.58 -20.18
CA ARG A 138 -7.83 7.12 -20.22
C ARG A 138 -8.36 6.56 -18.90
N ALA A 139 -7.92 7.09 -17.76
CA ALA A 139 -8.40 6.66 -16.44
C ALA A 139 -9.89 6.92 -16.22
N VAL A 140 -10.44 8.05 -16.74
CA VAL A 140 -11.87 8.39 -16.59
C VAL A 140 -12.74 7.90 -17.74
N ASP A 141 -12.17 7.33 -18.81
CA ASP A 141 -12.94 6.81 -19.94
C ASP A 141 -13.73 5.55 -19.51
N PRO A 142 -15.08 5.59 -19.52
CA PRO A 142 -15.88 4.44 -19.13
C PRO A 142 -15.65 3.18 -19.98
N ALA A 143 -15.08 3.34 -21.20
CA ALA A 143 -14.73 2.20 -22.05
C ALA A 143 -13.57 1.36 -21.47
N ASN A 144 -12.73 1.94 -20.63
CA ASN A 144 -11.60 1.27 -19.98
C ASN A 144 -11.99 0.61 -18.64
N ALA A 145 -13.13 0.99 -18.07
CA ALA A 145 -13.64 0.48 -16.79
C ALA A 145 -12.59 0.50 -15.66
N SER A 146 -11.81 1.59 -15.55
CA SER A 146 -10.83 1.75 -14.48
C SER A 146 -11.53 1.77 -13.13
N GLU A 147 -11.16 0.86 -12.23
CA GLU A 147 -11.71 0.82 -10.88
C GLU A 147 -11.28 2.04 -10.04
N TYR A 148 -10.16 2.69 -10.41
CA TYR A 148 -9.63 3.89 -9.76
C TYR A 148 -10.02 5.21 -10.45
N ALA A 149 -10.98 5.19 -11.38
CA ALA A 149 -11.51 6.41 -12.02
C ALA A 149 -12.04 7.43 -10.97
N TYR A 150 -12.63 6.95 -9.87
CA TYR A 150 -13.14 7.78 -8.77
C TYR A 150 -12.06 8.66 -8.12
N MET A 151 -10.79 8.29 -8.23
CA MET A 151 -9.68 9.11 -7.73
C MET A 151 -9.62 10.47 -8.43
N LEU A 152 -10.06 10.57 -9.69
CA LEU A 152 -10.13 11.83 -10.41
C LEU A 152 -11.43 12.59 -10.12
N SER A 153 -12.59 11.89 -9.97
CA SER A 153 -13.90 12.52 -9.77
C SER A 153 -14.16 12.88 -8.31
N ASP A 154 -14.19 11.88 -7.44
CA ASP A 154 -14.68 12.02 -6.07
C ASP A 154 -13.59 12.52 -5.12
N ILE A 155 -12.34 12.07 -5.35
CA ILE A 155 -11.21 12.40 -4.50
C ILE A 155 -10.46 13.63 -4.99
N GLY A 156 -10.06 13.64 -6.26
CA GLY A 156 -9.28 14.72 -6.89
C GLY A 156 -10.13 15.89 -7.35
N GLN A 157 -11.45 15.73 -7.42
CA GLN A 157 -12.40 16.77 -7.82
C GLN A 157 -12.08 17.44 -9.16
N VAL A 158 -11.48 16.67 -10.10
CA VAL A 158 -11.12 17.19 -11.42
C VAL A 158 -12.39 17.54 -12.20
N VAL A 159 -12.42 18.74 -12.76
CA VAL A 159 -13.60 19.25 -13.50
C VAL A 159 -14.03 18.27 -14.58
N ASN A 160 -15.32 17.97 -14.63
CA ASN A 160 -16.00 17.05 -15.56
C ASN A 160 -15.66 15.55 -15.39
N ALA A 161 -14.79 15.14 -14.45
CA ALA A 161 -14.42 13.74 -14.32
C ALA A 161 -15.64 12.85 -14.02
N ALA A 162 -16.52 13.25 -13.09
CA ALA A 162 -17.72 12.50 -12.74
C ALA A 162 -18.69 12.35 -13.93
N GLU A 163 -18.91 13.42 -14.70
CA GLU A 163 -19.79 13.40 -15.87
C GLU A 163 -19.22 12.54 -17.02
N ILE A 164 -17.89 12.48 -17.15
CA ILE A 164 -17.22 11.63 -18.14
C ILE A 164 -17.38 10.15 -17.74
N ILE A 165 -17.08 9.81 -16.48
CA ILE A 165 -17.25 8.45 -15.93
C ILE A 165 -18.70 7.98 -16.10
N ALA A 166 -19.68 8.87 -15.87
CA ALA A 166 -21.09 8.59 -16.10
C ALA A 166 -21.49 8.53 -17.60
N GLY A 167 -20.55 8.76 -18.53
CA GLY A 167 -20.80 8.74 -19.98
C GLY A 167 -21.61 9.94 -20.52
N SER A 168 -21.76 11.01 -19.73
CA SER A 168 -22.55 12.19 -20.11
C SER A 168 -21.73 13.29 -20.81
N LYS A 169 -20.39 13.21 -20.75
CA LYS A 169 -19.46 14.09 -21.45
C LYS A 169 -18.33 13.30 -22.14
N PRO A 170 -17.74 13.83 -23.22
CA PRO A 170 -16.58 13.21 -23.85
C PRO A 170 -15.31 13.37 -22.97
N VAL A 171 -14.38 12.44 -23.07
CA VAL A 171 -13.11 12.44 -22.31
C VAL A 171 -12.28 13.71 -22.52
N THR A 172 -12.43 14.36 -23.69
CA THR A 172 -11.73 15.61 -24.04
C THR A 172 -12.18 16.82 -23.22
N ASP A 173 -13.30 16.72 -22.51
CA ASP A 173 -13.82 17.80 -21.65
C ASP A 173 -13.26 17.73 -20.22
N LEU A 174 -12.41 16.74 -19.91
CA LEU A 174 -11.75 16.63 -18.60
C LEU A 174 -10.96 17.90 -18.29
N GLY A 175 -11.02 18.37 -17.04
CA GLY A 175 -10.35 19.58 -16.54
C GLY A 175 -8.83 19.48 -16.49
N ILE A 176 -8.21 18.98 -17.55
CA ILE A 176 -6.76 18.88 -17.72
C ILE A 176 -6.38 19.33 -19.13
N THR A 177 -5.34 20.15 -19.24
CA THR A 177 -4.92 20.75 -20.53
C THR A 177 -3.39 20.83 -20.62
N ALA A 178 -2.83 20.31 -21.70
CA ALA A 178 -1.47 20.63 -22.11
C ALA A 178 -1.47 22.02 -22.76
N VAL A 179 -0.97 23.03 -22.03
CA VAL A 179 -0.86 24.40 -22.55
C VAL A 179 0.23 24.46 -23.62
N ASP A 180 1.31 23.74 -23.37
CA ASP A 180 2.41 23.43 -24.26
C ASP A 180 3.07 22.11 -23.80
N ASP A 181 4.20 21.70 -24.41
CA ASP A 181 4.86 20.43 -24.10
C ASP A 181 5.32 20.33 -22.64
N LYS A 182 5.53 21.46 -21.95
CA LYS A 182 6.10 21.52 -20.60
C LYS A 182 5.17 22.15 -19.56
N THR A 183 3.98 22.58 -19.96
CA THR A 183 3.04 23.27 -19.08
C THR A 183 1.72 22.51 -19.06
N LEU A 184 1.40 21.94 -17.90
CA LEU A 184 0.16 21.20 -17.64
C LEU A 184 -0.73 22.02 -16.71
N LYS A 185 -1.97 22.29 -17.15
CA LYS A 185 -3.00 22.94 -16.34
C LYS A 185 -4.05 21.93 -15.90
N VAL A 186 -4.40 21.94 -14.60
CA VAL A 186 -5.46 21.10 -13.99
C VAL A 186 -6.47 22.00 -13.30
N GLU A 187 -7.76 21.77 -13.53
CA GLU A 187 -8.88 22.52 -12.96
C GLU A 187 -9.74 21.62 -12.08
N LEU A 188 -10.01 22.08 -10.86
CA LEU A 188 -10.79 21.36 -9.84
C LEU A 188 -12.16 22.03 -9.62
N ASN A 189 -13.17 21.24 -9.24
CA ASN A 189 -14.49 21.74 -8.86
C ASN A 189 -14.44 22.55 -7.56
N VAL A 190 -13.67 22.05 -6.59
CA VAL A 190 -13.43 22.65 -5.26
C VAL A 190 -11.94 22.60 -4.93
N PRO A 191 -11.43 23.41 -3.98
CA PRO A 191 -10.08 23.25 -3.46
C PRO A 191 -9.92 21.89 -2.78
N VAL A 192 -8.81 21.19 -3.05
CA VAL A 192 -8.47 19.89 -2.46
C VAL A 192 -7.12 20.02 -1.78
N SER A 193 -7.10 20.03 -0.44
CA SER A 193 -5.89 20.28 0.35
C SER A 193 -4.80 19.22 0.16
N TYR A 194 -5.20 17.99 -0.13
CA TYR A 194 -4.32 16.84 -0.36
C TYR A 194 -4.05 16.54 -1.85
N PHE A 195 -4.43 17.45 -2.78
CA PHE A 195 -4.32 17.21 -4.23
C PHE A 195 -2.91 16.81 -4.67
N LEU A 196 -1.89 17.45 -4.13
CA LEU A 196 -0.50 17.13 -4.50
C LEU A 196 -0.10 15.70 -4.09
N SER A 197 -0.66 15.16 -3.01
CA SER A 197 -0.41 13.78 -2.60
C SER A 197 -1.05 12.75 -3.54
N LEU A 198 -2.08 13.13 -4.30
CA LEU A 198 -2.64 12.26 -5.34
C LEU A 198 -1.68 12.08 -6.52
N MET A 199 -0.79 13.05 -6.78
CA MET A 199 0.07 13.09 -7.96
C MET A 199 1.20 12.04 -7.93
N TYR A 200 1.44 11.38 -6.81
CA TYR A 200 2.34 10.23 -6.75
C TYR A 200 1.61 8.87 -6.81
N PHE A 201 0.29 8.86 -6.89
CA PHE A 201 -0.49 7.64 -7.06
C PHE A 201 -0.51 7.22 -8.54
N PRO A 202 -0.29 5.94 -8.87
CA PRO A 202 -0.10 5.48 -10.26
C PRO A 202 -1.19 5.88 -11.25
N THR A 203 -2.46 5.95 -10.84
CA THR A 203 -3.57 6.36 -11.72
C THR A 203 -3.35 7.74 -12.35
N PHE A 204 -2.59 8.63 -11.68
CA PHE A 204 -2.25 9.97 -12.16
C PHE A 204 -0.95 10.04 -12.98
N TYR A 205 -0.30 8.90 -13.24
CA TYR A 205 0.96 8.88 -14.00
C TYR A 205 0.76 9.17 -15.49
N PRO A 206 1.79 9.70 -16.16
CA PRO A 206 1.72 9.96 -17.60
C PRO A 206 1.74 8.65 -18.39
N MET A 207 1.23 8.69 -19.63
CA MET A 207 1.28 7.59 -20.57
C MET A 207 1.62 8.09 -21.97
N ASN A 208 2.64 7.50 -22.61
CA ASN A 208 3.02 7.82 -23.99
C ASN A 208 1.94 7.27 -24.96
N GLN A 209 1.09 8.16 -25.48
CA GLN A 209 -0.04 7.78 -26.33
C GLN A 209 0.40 6.97 -27.55
N LYS A 210 1.44 7.43 -28.26
CA LYS A 210 1.92 6.78 -29.48
C LYS A 210 2.38 5.35 -29.22
N PHE A 211 3.06 5.11 -28.11
CA PHE A 211 3.52 3.79 -27.72
C PHE A 211 2.33 2.92 -27.29
N PHE A 212 1.43 3.44 -26.46
CA PHE A 212 0.20 2.76 -26.06
C PHE A 212 -0.59 2.27 -27.29
N GLU A 213 -0.85 3.16 -28.26
CA GLU A 213 -1.56 2.81 -29.49
C GLU A 213 -0.83 1.74 -30.33
N SER A 214 0.52 1.69 -30.27
CA SER A 214 1.29 0.67 -30.96
C SER A 214 1.20 -0.71 -30.29
N CYS A 215 0.99 -0.78 -28.97
CA CYS A 215 0.80 -2.01 -28.20
C CYS A 215 -0.65 -2.52 -28.28
N GLY A 216 -1.62 -1.63 -28.40
CA GLY A 216 -3.04 -1.99 -28.35
C GLY A 216 -3.39 -2.79 -27.08
N ASP A 217 -4.14 -3.88 -27.23
CA ASP A 217 -4.61 -4.72 -26.13
C ASP A 217 -3.49 -5.43 -25.34
N THR A 218 -2.23 -5.34 -25.79
CA THR A 218 -1.08 -5.94 -25.10
C THR A 218 -0.35 -4.97 -24.17
N TYR A 219 -0.75 -3.69 -24.12
CA TYR A 219 -0.12 -2.72 -23.23
C TYR A 219 -0.18 -3.21 -21.76
N GLY A 220 0.94 -3.08 -21.03
CA GLY A 220 1.01 -3.44 -19.62
C GLY A 220 1.04 -4.95 -19.34
N THR A 221 1.24 -5.82 -20.33
CA THR A 221 1.28 -7.28 -20.13
C THR A 221 2.68 -7.87 -20.06
N SER A 222 3.70 -7.17 -20.56
CA SER A 222 5.10 -7.62 -20.53
C SER A 222 6.06 -6.43 -20.51
N ALA A 223 7.34 -6.68 -20.26
CA ALA A 223 8.37 -5.63 -20.28
C ALA A 223 8.45 -4.89 -21.62
N ASP A 224 8.23 -5.58 -22.75
CA ASP A 224 8.26 -4.98 -24.08
C ASP A 224 7.03 -4.10 -24.39
N THR A 225 6.00 -4.16 -23.55
CA THR A 225 4.73 -3.45 -23.74
C THR A 225 4.51 -2.32 -22.73
N VAL A 226 5.55 -1.90 -22.02
CA VAL A 226 5.57 -0.70 -21.17
C VAL A 226 6.78 0.19 -21.52
N LEU A 227 6.66 1.49 -21.24
CA LEU A 227 7.79 2.42 -21.26
C LEU A 227 8.07 2.92 -19.86
N SER A 228 9.34 3.14 -19.57
CA SER A 228 9.81 3.71 -18.32
C SER A 228 10.19 5.18 -18.51
N ASN A 229 9.85 6.03 -17.54
CA ASN A 229 10.38 7.38 -17.40
C ASN A 229 10.95 7.60 -15.98
N GLY A 230 10.86 6.59 -15.12
CA GLY A 230 11.33 6.59 -13.73
C GLY A 230 12.78 6.16 -13.57
N ALA A 231 13.18 5.92 -12.32
CA ALA A 231 14.54 5.59 -11.91
C ALA A 231 15.09 4.29 -12.51
N PHE A 232 14.21 3.34 -12.83
CA PHE A 232 14.57 2.05 -13.39
C PHE A 232 13.79 1.77 -14.67
N VAL A 233 14.29 0.83 -15.47
CA VAL A 233 13.66 0.29 -16.68
C VAL A 233 13.32 -1.16 -16.42
N LEU A 234 12.07 -1.54 -16.63
CA LEU A 234 11.63 -2.94 -16.57
C LEU A 234 12.19 -3.66 -17.80
N THR A 235 13.06 -4.65 -17.59
CA THR A 235 13.80 -5.34 -18.66
C THR A 235 13.37 -6.78 -18.87
N SER A 236 12.77 -7.40 -17.86
CA SER A 236 12.24 -8.75 -17.99
C SER A 236 10.96 -8.88 -17.17
N TYR A 237 9.86 -9.12 -17.82
CA TYR A 237 8.57 -9.47 -17.21
C TYR A 237 7.68 -10.11 -18.27
N GLU A 238 7.09 -11.24 -17.93
CA GLU A 238 6.06 -11.92 -18.70
C GLU A 238 4.83 -12.15 -17.80
N PRO A 239 3.63 -12.34 -18.34
CA PRO A 239 2.43 -12.58 -17.52
C PRO A 239 2.61 -13.69 -16.50
N ALA A 240 2.26 -13.41 -15.23
CA ALA A 240 2.43 -14.32 -14.10
C ALA A 240 3.92 -14.69 -13.80
N ALA A 241 4.87 -13.84 -14.15
CA ALA A 241 6.27 -14.04 -13.78
C ALA A 241 6.42 -14.11 -12.25
N THR A 242 7.19 -15.06 -11.78
CA THR A 242 7.56 -15.20 -10.37
C THR A 242 8.94 -14.63 -10.05
N ALA A 243 9.68 -14.18 -11.07
CA ALA A 243 10.92 -13.43 -10.96
C ALA A 243 11.07 -12.52 -12.17
N PHE A 244 11.52 -11.28 -11.93
CA PHE A 244 11.74 -10.29 -12.98
C PHE A 244 12.70 -9.19 -12.51
N GLU A 245 13.20 -8.40 -13.45
CA GLU A 245 14.30 -7.47 -13.24
C GLU A 245 13.99 -6.08 -13.76
N LEU A 246 14.42 -5.08 -13.00
CA LEU A 246 14.54 -3.70 -13.44
C LEU A 246 16.01 -3.30 -13.37
N VAL A 247 16.48 -2.54 -14.36
CA VAL A 247 17.84 -1.99 -14.39
C VAL A 247 17.81 -0.47 -14.23
N LYS A 248 18.87 0.11 -13.69
CA LYS A 248 19.00 1.58 -13.57
C LYS A 248 18.76 2.24 -14.92
N ASN A 249 17.92 3.27 -14.92
CA ASN A 249 17.65 4.10 -16.10
C ASN A 249 18.75 5.17 -16.26
N ALA A 250 19.64 4.98 -17.24
CA ALA A 250 20.73 5.93 -17.49
C ALA A 250 20.24 7.29 -18.04
N ASP A 251 19.05 7.33 -18.66
CA ASP A 251 18.42 8.55 -19.20
C ASP A 251 17.43 9.21 -18.22
N TYR A 252 17.36 8.72 -16.96
CA TYR A 252 16.53 9.31 -15.94
C TYR A 252 16.97 10.74 -15.63
N TYR A 253 16.03 11.67 -15.48
CA TYR A 253 16.35 13.10 -15.27
C TYR A 253 17.17 13.38 -14.01
N ASP A 254 17.14 12.45 -13.02
CA ASP A 254 17.89 12.53 -11.76
C ASP A 254 18.77 11.26 -11.56
N ALA A 255 19.39 10.76 -12.62
CA ALA A 255 20.15 9.52 -12.61
C ALA A 255 21.33 9.50 -11.62
N ASP A 256 21.87 10.69 -11.29
CA ASP A 256 22.99 10.83 -10.33
C ASP A 256 22.55 10.52 -8.89
N ARG A 257 21.25 10.67 -8.54
CA ARG A 257 20.65 10.30 -7.26
C ARG A 257 20.62 8.77 -7.07
N ILE A 258 20.44 8.02 -8.15
CA ILE A 258 20.19 6.59 -8.09
C ILE A 258 21.52 5.83 -7.88
N ALA A 259 21.70 5.23 -6.70
CA ALA A 259 22.90 4.47 -6.37
C ALA A 259 22.83 3.02 -6.86
N LEU A 260 21.66 2.38 -6.81
CA LEU A 260 21.47 0.99 -7.22
C LEU A 260 21.65 0.80 -8.72
N ASP A 261 22.20 -0.36 -9.11
CA ASP A 261 22.29 -0.79 -10.51
C ASP A 261 20.97 -1.38 -11.03
N GLY A 262 20.10 -1.84 -10.14
CA GLY A 262 18.79 -2.41 -10.47
C GLY A 262 18.08 -3.06 -9.29
N LEU A 263 16.93 -3.64 -9.60
CA LEU A 263 16.06 -4.36 -8.67
C LEU A 263 15.75 -5.75 -9.26
N ASN A 264 15.90 -6.79 -8.45
CA ASN A 264 15.42 -8.15 -8.76
C ASN A 264 14.25 -8.47 -7.85
N TYR A 265 13.10 -8.71 -8.41
CA TYR A 265 11.92 -9.14 -7.70
C TYR A 265 11.76 -10.65 -7.75
N GLN A 266 11.38 -11.25 -6.62
CA GLN A 266 11.04 -12.67 -6.49
C GLN A 266 9.72 -12.83 -5.75
N VAL A 267 8.76 -13.51 -6.38
CA VAL A 267 7.48 -13.84 -5.74
C VAL A 267 7.66 -15.09 -4.89
N ILE A 268 7.52 -14.94 -3.57
CA ILE A 268 7.62 -16.04 -2.61
C ILE A 268 6.42 -15.97 -1.67
N LYS A 269 5.55 -16.98 -1.73
CA LYS A 269 4.28 -17.03 -0.97
C LYS A 269 4.42 -17.69 0.40
N ASP A 270 5.48 -18.44 0.62
CA ASP A 270 5.75 -19.14 1.86
C ASP A 270 6.79 -18.37 2.69
N SER A 271 6.38 -17.86 3.84
CA SER A 271 7.19 -17.02 4.72
C SER A 271 8.42 -17.76 5.29
N GLN A 272 8.35 -19.09 5.49
CA GLN A 272 9.52 -19.85 5.91
C GLN A 272 10.54 -19.98 4.78
N GLN A 273 10.09 -20.17 3.54
CA GLN A 273 10.97 -20.15 2.37
C GLN A 273 11.61 -18.77 2.19
N ALA A 274 10.85 -17.69 2.39
CA ALA A 274 11.33 -16.33 2.31
C ALA A 274 12.44 -16.06 3.33
N LEU A 275 12.24 -16.44 4.60
CA LEU A 275 13.27 -16.32 5.65
C LEU A 275 14.53 -17.13 5.32
N MET A 276 14.37 -18.33 4.76
CA MET A 276 15.52 -19.15 4.34
C MET A 276 16.29 -18.51 3.18
N SER A 277 15.60 -17.94 2.19
CA SER A 277 16.23 -17.22 1.08
C SER A 277 16.99 -15.99 1.55
N TYR A 278 16.43 -15.25 2.50
CA TYR A 278 17.10 -14.14 3.15
C TYR A 278 18.39 -14.59 3.89
N GLN A 279 18.30 -15.61 4.72
CA GLN A 279 19.43 -16.15 5.48
C GLN A 279 20.55 -16.71 4.59
N ASN A 280 20.21 -17.17 3.38
CA ASN A 280 21.18 -17.62 2.38
C ASN A 280 21.80 -16.46 1.59
N GLY A 281 21.29 -15.22 1.70
CA GLY A 281 21.72 -14.06 0.94
C GLY A 281 21.14 -13.99 -0.46
N ASP A 282 20.06 -14.74 -0.76
CA ASP A 282 19.36 -14.68 -2.04
C ASP A 282 18.38 -13.49 -2.09
N LEU A 283 17.97 -12.96 -0.92
CA LEU A 283 17.14 -11.77 -0.75
C LEU A 283 17.86 -10.76 0.15
N ASP A 284 17.64 -9.48 -0.13
CA ASP A 284 18.09 -8.36 0.71
C ASP A 284 16.95 -7.82 1.59
N ILE A 285 15.70 -7.97 1.12
CA ILE A 285 14.47 -7.57 1.82
C ILE A 285 13.46 -8.72 1.71
N THR A 286 12.87 -9.11 2.84
CA THR A 286 11.81 -10.13 2.89
C THR A 286 10.74 -9.79 3.90
N LEU A 287 9.51 -10.21 3.62
CA LEU A 287 8.35 -10.13 4.51
C LEU A 287 8.24 -11.42 5.33
N LEU A 288 7.83 -11.27 6.57
CA LEU A 288 7.65 -12.36 7.52
C LEU A 288 6.25 -12.33 8.13
N ASN A 289 5.79 -13.47 8.63
CA ASN A 289 4.58 -13.57 9.43
C ASN A 289 4.89 -13.94 10.89
N GLY A 290 3.87 -13.95 11.77
CA GLY A 290 4.02 -14.04 13.21
C GLY A 290 4.90 -15.18 13.73
N GLU A 291 4.92 -16.36 13.10
CA GLU A 291 5.74 -17.49 13.53
C GLU A 291 7.23 -17.30 13.20
N GLN A 292 7.54 -16.67 12.08
CA GLN A 292 8.90 -16.34 11.69
C GLN A 292 9.43 -15.13 12.47
N VAL A 293 8.57 -14.18 12.79
CA VAL A 293 8.93 -13.01 13.62
C VAL A 293 9.50 -13.43 14.96
N GLU A 294 8.88 -14.39 15.64
CA GLU A 294 9.39 -14.91 16.93
C GLU A 294 10.82 -15.48 16.85
N GLN A 295 11.27 -15.91 15.66
CA GLN A 295 12.62 -16.44 15.45
C GLN A 295 13.66 -15.34 15.28
N VAL A 296 13.25 -14.15 14.82
CA VAL A 296 14.15 -13.07 14.39
C VAL A 296 13.91 -11.73 15.07
N LYS A 297 12.92 -11.60 15.96
CA LYS A 297 12.56 -10.33 16.60
C LYS A 297 13.69 -9.61 17.35
N ASP A 298 14.70 -10.34 17.77
CA ASP A 298 15.90 -9.81 18.44
C ASP A 298 17.08 -9.58 17.47
N ASP A 299 16.89 -9.87 16.17
CA ASP A 299 17.90 -9.64 15.14
C ASP A 299 17.95 -8.15 14.78
N PRO A 300 19.16 -7.52 14.73
CA PRO A 300 19.27 -6.10 14.36
C PRO A 300 18.83 -5.78 12.93
N GLU A 301 18.67 -6.77 12.05
CA GLU A 301 18.15 -6.63 10.69
C GLU A 301 16.61 -6.78 10.63
N PHE A 302 15.97 -7.13 11.75
CA PHE A 302 14.52 -7.16 11.84
C PHE A 302 13.95 -5.76 12.06
N THR A 303 12.86 -5.46 11.35
CA THR A 303 12.06 -4.25 11.54
C THR A 303 10.58 -4.55 11.38
N SER A 304 9.73 -3.71 11.99
CA SER A 304 8.29 -3.73 11.80
C SER A 304 7.87 -2.34 11.32
N VAL A 305 7.22 -2.28 10.17
CA VAL A 305 6.86 -1.04 9.49
C VAL A 305 5.35 -0.93 9.38
N GLY A 306 4.79 0.21 9.77
CA GLY A 306 3.36 0.47 9.61
C GLY A 306 2.94 0.41 8.15
N ALA A 307 1.98 -0.46 7.82
CA ALA A 307 1.50 -0.66 6.46
C ALA A 307 0.30 0.25 6.11
N GLY A 308 -0.16 1.06 7.06
CA GLY A 308 -1.31 1.94 6.89
C GLY A 308 -2.68 1.23 6.86
N TYR A 309 -2.75 -0.08 6.81
CA TYR A 309 -4.03 -0.78 6.76
C TYR A 309 -4.72 -0.79 8.11
N LEU A 310 -6.01 -0.40 8.12
CA LEU A 310 -6.94 -0.70 9.20
C LEU A 310 -7.67 -2.01 8.90
N TRP A 311 -7.53 -3.00 9.77
CA TRP A 311 -8.39 -4.17 9.79
C TRP A 311 -9.59 -3.93 10.69
N TYR A 312 -10.78 -4.23 10.18
CA TYR A 312 -12.02 -4.01 10.90
C TYR A 312 -13.09 -5.04 10.52
N ILE A 313 -14.08 -5.15 11.38
CA ILE A 313 -15.28 -5.94 11.09
C ILE A 313 -16.39 -4.98 10.63
N SER A 314 -17.02 -5.32 9.49
CA SER A 314 -18.17 -4.62 8.94
C SER A 314 -19.44 -5.45 9.15
N PRO A 315 -20.41 -4.98 9.96
CA PRO A 315 -21.72 -5.61 10.07
C PRO A 315 -22.61 -5.17 8.90
N ASN A 316 -23.31 -6.08 8.24
CA ASN A 316 -24.28 -5.73 7.20
C ASN A 316 -25.65 -5.44 7.82
N MET A 317 -26.00 -4.17 7.93
CA MET A 317 -27.21 -3.70 8.63
C MET A 317 -28.47 -3.79 7.77
N ASP A 318 -28.32 -3.94 6.45
CA ASP A 318 -29.45 -4.08 5.51
C ASP A 318 -29.84 -5.57 5.37
N ALA A 319 -28.87 -6.44 5.08
CA ALA A 319 -29.13 -7.88 4.93
C ALA A 319 -29.53 -8.54 6.26
N VAL A 320 -29.08 -7.98 7.40
CA VAL A 320 -29.31 -8.55 8.74
C VAL A 320 -29.90 -7.47 9.67
N PRO A 321 -31.24 -7.39 9.74
CA PRO A 321 -31.92 -6.34 10.54
C PRO A 321 -31.53 -6.31 12.01
N GLU A 322 -31.11 -7.42 12.61
CA GLU A 322 -30.60 -7.48 13.97
C GLU A 322 -29.33 -6.65 14.15
N LEU A 323 -28.46 -6.60 13.13
CA LEU A 323 -27.23 -5.81 13.15
C LEU A 323 -27.50 -4.30 13.01
N ALA A 324 -28.71 -3.88 12.62
CA ALA A 324 -29.14 -2.49 12.71
C ALA A 324 -29.35 -2.04 14.18
N ASN A 325 -29.50 -2.96 15.13
CA ASN A 325 -29.63 -2.64 16.56
C ASN A 325 -28.29 -2.17 17.14
N LEU A 326 -28.25 -0.93 17.62
CA LEU A 326 -27.03 -0.31 18.16
C LEU A 326 -26.46 -1.06 19.37
N ASN A 327 -27.34 -1.52 20.28
CA ASN A 327 -26.90 -2.24 21.48
C ASN A 327 -26.25 -3.58 21.13
N LEU A 328 -26.72 -4.28 20.07
CA LEU A 328 -26.06 -5.48 19.58
C LEU A 328 -24.66 -5.18 19.01
N ARG A 329 -24.53 -4.12 18.22
CA ARG A 329 -23.22 -3.72 17.67
C ARG A 329 -22.25 -3.29 18.78
N ARG A 330 -22.73 -2.53 19.78
CA ARG A 330 -21.93 -2.18 20.97
C ARG A 330 -21.52 -3.40 21.77
N ALA A 331 -22.42 -4.37 21.96
CA ALA A 331 -22.06 -5.63 22.61
C ALA A 331 -20.92 -6.35 21.90
N ILE A 332 -20.97 -6.43 20.57
CA ILE A 332 -19.94 -7.06 19.76
C ILE A 332 -18.60 -6.31 19.92
N THR A 333 -18.58 -4.98 19.74
CA THR A 333 -17.31 -4.23 19.77
C THR A 333 -16.63 -4.26 21.15
N PHE A 334 -17.39 -4.19 22.27
CA PHE A 334 -16.86 -4.28 23.63
C PHE A 334 -16.41 -5.71 24.02
N ALA A 335 -16.85 -6.73 23.31
CA ALA A 335 -16.41 -8.11 23.53
C ALA A 335 -15.07 -8.46 22.84
N LEU A 336 -14.49 -7.56 22.04
CA LEU A 336 -13.28 -7.79 21.26
C LEU A 336 -12.03 -7.33 22.02
N ASP A 337 -11.22 -8.27 22.46
CA ASP A 337 -9.89 -8.03 23.03
C ASP A 337 -8.84 -7.88 21.91
N ARG A 338 -8.59 -6.65 21.54
CA ARG A 338 -7.68 -6.26 20.45
C ARG A 338 -6.21 -6.49 20.81
N ASP A 339 -5.88 -6.32 22.09
CA ASP A 339 -4.52 -6.54 22.59
C ASP A 339 -4.12 -8.01 22.42
N SER A 340 -5.02 -8.96 22.72
CA SER A 340 -4.73 -10.37 22.51
C SER A 340 -4.59 -10.72 21.02
N ILE A 341 -5.37 -10.07 20.15
CA ILE A 341 -5.26 -10.27 18.69
C ILE A 341 -3.87 -9.85 18.20
N THR A 342 -3.39 -8.67 18.60
CA THR A 342 -2.09 -8.15 18.13
C THR A 342 -0.90 -8.82 18.79
N ASN A 343 -0.93 -9.01 20.12
CA ASN A 343 0.22 -9.47 20.89
C ASN A 343 0.37 -11.01 20.94
N ASP A 344 -0.75 -11.76 20.86
CA ASP A 344 -0.73 -13.20 21.01
C ASP A 344 -0.92 -13.97 19.69
N VAL A 345 -1.57 -13.32 18.67
CA VAL A 345 -1.90 -13.95 17.39
C VAL A 345 -1.01 -13.44 16.27
N LEU A 346 -1.00 -12.12 16.03
CA LEU A 346 -0.25 -11.51 14.92
C LEU A 346 1.24 -11.45 15.21
N LYS A 347 1.64 -10.85 16.32
CA LYS A 347 3.04 -10.73 16.78
C LYS A 347 4.01 -10.06 15.80
N ASP A 348 3.49 -9.33 14.84
CA ASP A 348 4.21 -8.72 13.72
C ASP A 348 4.48 -7.22 13.91
N GLY A 349 4.13 -6.68 15.09
CA GLY A 349 4.21 -5.26 15.41
C GLY A 349 2.90 -4.50 15.14
N SER A 350 1.88 -5.16 14.60
CA SER A 350 0.54 -4.58 14.48
C SER A 350 0.03 -4.06 15.82
N SER A 351 -0.66 -2.93 15.81
CA SER A 351 -1.18 -2.27 16.99
C SER A 351 -2.69 -2.42 17.14
N PRO A 352 -3.24 -2.58 18.38
CA PRO A 352 -4.68 -2.59 18.59
C PRO A 352 -5.30 -1.27 18.12
N ALA A 353 -6.42 -1.31 17.39
CA ALA A 353 -7.08 -0.12 16.86
C ALA A 353 -8.31 0.25 17.70
N TYR A 354 -8.27 1.45 18.28
CA TYR A 354 -9.39 2.10 18.97
C TYR A 354 -9.86 3.35 18.21
N THR A 355 -9.33 3.54 16.99
CA THR A 355 -9.62 4.62 16.07
C THR A 355 -10.07 4.04 14.73
N ALA A 356 -10.84 4.79 13.95
CA ALA A 356 -11.22 4.42 12.59
C ALA A 356 -10.16 4.83 11.55
N VAL A 357 -9.23 5.70 11.96
CA VAL A 357 -8.10 6.18 11.18
C VAL A 357 -6.81 5.70 11.84
N PRO A 358 -5.95 4.93 11.17
CA PRO A 358 -4.64 4.50 11.72
C PRO A 358 -3.71 5.68 11.99
N ALA A 359 -2.69 5.45 12.84
CA ALA A 359 -1.65 6.43 13.08
C ALA A 359 -0.57 6.45 11.98
N GLN A 360 0.21 7.52 11.98
CA GLN A 360 1.45 7.68 11.22
C GLN A 360 1.26 7.75 9.69
N PHE A 361 0.11 8.22 9.21
CA PHE A 361 -0.06 8.40 7.77
C PHE A 361 -0.58 9.78 7.35
N ALA A 362 -1.22 10.54 8.24
CA ALA A 362 -1.77 11.85 7.93
C ALA A 362 -1.31 12.91 8.92
N THR A 363 -0.69 13.97 8.42
CA THR A 363 -0.16 15.07 9.22
C THR A 363 -1.05 16.30 9.09
N GLY A 364 -1.47 16.84 10.23
CA GLY A 364 -2.35 18.00 10.33
C GLY A 364 -1.67 19.34 10.06
N PRO A 365 -2.46 20.42 10.05
CA PRO A 365 -1.94 21.77 9.83
C PRO A 365 -0.91 22.22 10.87
N ASP A 366 -0.97 21.68 12.08
CA ASP A 366 -0.02 21.94 13.18
C ASP A 366 1.20 21.00 13.19
N GLY A 367 1.30 20.08 12.22
CA GLY A 367 2.36 19.09 12.11
C GLY A 367 2.15 17.84 12.98
N SER A 368 1.00 17.69 13.66
CA SER A 368 0.67 16.48 14.43
C SER A 368 0.06 15.40 13.54
N ASP A 369 0.27 14.14 13.92
CA ASP A 369 -0.45 13.01 13.33
C ASP A 369 -1.91 13.00 13.80
N PHE A 370 -2.84 12.68 12.88
CA PHE A 370 -4.28 12.65 13.17
C PHE A 370 -4.62 11.68 14.30
N SER A 371 -4.03 10.52 14.29
CA SER A 371 -4.27 9.48 15.30
C SER A 371 -3.09 9.33 16.28
N ALA A 372 -2.42 10.46 16.62
CA ALA A 372 -1.33 10.46 17.61
C ALA A 372 -1.77 9.86 18.97
N ASP A 373 -3.00 10.13 19.41
CA ASP A 373 -3.63 9.46 20.54
C ASP A 373 -4.50 8.30 20.06
N GLN A 374 -3.92 7.12 19.95
CA GLN A 374 -4.60 5.88 19.56
C GLN A 374 -5.71 5.46 20.53
N THR A 375 -5.79 6.03 21.72
CA THR A 375 -6.81 5.72 22.74
C THR A 375 -7.92 6.74 22.80
N LYS A 376 -7.90 7.78 21.97
CA LYS A 376 -8.85 8.91 21.98
C LYS A 376 -10.32 8.47 22.01
N PHE A 377 -10.64 7.40 21.27
CA PHE A 377 -12.00 6.87 21.17
C PHE A 377 -12.17 5.49 21.82
N ALA A 378 -11.24 5.08 22.69
CA ALA A 378 -11.31 3.80 23.39
C ALA A 378 -12.59 3.61 24.21
N GLU A 379 -13.19 4.70 24.69
CA GLU A 379 -14.46 4.66 25.42
C GLU A 379 -15.62 4.03 24.62
N PHE A 380 -15.58 4.06 23.29
CA PHE A 380 -16.59 3.48 22.40
C PHE A 380 -16.32 2.03 22.00
N CYS A 381 -15.08 1.54 22.12
CA CYS A 381 -14.71 0.25 21.56
C CYS A 381 -13.64 -0.56 22.33
N ALA A 382 -13.10 -0.06 23.45
CA ALA A 382 -12.15 -0.84 24.25
C ALA A 382 -12.80 -2.09 24.84
N TYR A 383 -12.01 -3.16 24.97
CA TYR A 383 -12.48 -4.41 25.57
C TYR A 383 -13.04 -4.20 26.98
N ASP A 384 -14.32 -4.50 27.16
CA ASP A 384 -15.03 -4.41 28.43
C ASP A 384 -16.16 -5.46 28.43
N PRO A 385 -15.88 -6.68 28.93
CA PRO A 385 -16.84 -7.77 28.91
C PRO A 385 -18.11 -7.50 29.76
N ASP A 386 -18.03 -6.65 30.78
CA ASP A 386 -19.20 -6.28 31.59
C ASP A 386 -20.14 -5.36 30.81
N LYS A 387 -19.60 -4.34 30.12
CA LYS A 387 -20.37 -3.52 29.17
C LYS A 387 -20.92 -4.34 28.00
N ALA A 388 -20.11 -5.23 27.44
CA ALA A 388 -20.56 -6.12 26.38
C ALA A 388 -21.79 -6.93 26.79
N ALA A 389 -21.75 -7.53 27.98
CA ALA A 389 -22.88 -8.30 28.53
C ALA A 389 -24.12 -7.39 28.79
N GLU A 390 -23.93 -6.18 29.30
CA GLU A 390 -25.02 -5.24 29.53
C GLU A 390 -25.73 -4.86 28.22
N TYR A 391 -24.99 -4.44 27.20
CA TYR A 391 -25.53 -4.12 25.87
C TYR A 391 -26.16 -5.34 25.19
N TYR A 392 -25.61 -6.54 25.39
CA TYR A 392 -26.17 -7.76 24.85
C TYR A 392 -27.54 -8.09 25.40
N GLU A 393 -27.72 -7.96 26.72
CA GLU A 393 -29.04 -8.15 27.36
C GLU A 393 -30.07 -7.08 26.94
N GLN A 394 -29.63 -5.82 26.73
CA GLN A 394 -30.48 -4.77 26.17
C GLN A 394 -30.91 -5.14 24.72
N ALA A 395 -29.99 -5.56 23.90
CA ALA A 395 -30.27 -5.99 22.51
C ALA A 395 -31.27 -7.16 22.47
N LYS A 396 -31.09 -8.17 23.33
CA LYS A 396 -32.03 -9.30 23.44
C LYS A 396 -33.45 -8.80 23.79
N ALA A 397 -33.56 -7.89 24.75
CA ALA A 397 -34.85 -7.34 25.18
C ALA A 397 -35.52 -6.52 24.06
N GLU A 398 -34.77 -5.69 23.35
CA GLU A 398 -35.28 -4.84 22.27
C GLU A 398 -35.69 -5.65 21.04
N LEU A 399 -34.91 -6.69 20.69
CA LEU A 399 -35.16 -7.55 19.52
C LEU A 399 -36.09 -8.74 19.82
N GLY A 400 -36.42 -8.99 21.12
CA GLY A 400 -37.25 -10.11 21.51
C GLY A 400 -36.62 -11.47 21.21
N LYS A 401 -35.28 -11.58 21.31
CA LYS A 401 -34.51 -12.79 21.02
C LYS A 401 -33.61 -13.16 22.20
N ASP A 402 -33.42 -14.46 22.43
CA ASP A 402 -32.55 -14.95 23.50
C ASP A 402 -31.13 -15.28 22.99
N SER A 403 -30.94 -15.38 21.67
CA SER A 403 -29.68 -15.76 21.04
C SER A 403 -29.55 -15.18 19.63
N PHE A 404 -28.31 -15.05 19.15
CA PHE A 404 -28.00 -14.58 17.80
C PHE A 404 -27.00 -15.54 17.14
N SER A 405 -27.16 -15.75 15.83
CA SER A 405 -26.26 -16.57 15.03
C SER A 405 -25.98 -15.87 13.72
N PHE A 406 -24.70 -15.71 13.40
CA PHE A 406 -24.23 -15.02 12.20
C PHE A 406 -23.11 -15.80 11.53
N THR A 407 -22.92 -15.50 10.24
CA THR A 407 -21.79 -15.96 9.44
C THR A 407 -20.83 -14.80 9.17
N MET A 408 -19.53 -14.98 9.42
CA MET A 408 -18.50 -14.02 9.07
C MET A 408 -17.71 -14.51 7.87
N VAL A 409 -17.68 -13.69 6.79
CA VAL A 409 -16.82 -13.93 5.62
C VAL A 409 -15.39 -13.46 5.93
N VAL A 410 -14.41 -14.27 5.55
CA VAL A 410 -12.98 -14.10 5.91
C VAL A 410 -12.10 -14.48 4.72
N ASP A 411 -10.97 -13.79 4.54
CA ASP A 411 -9.96 -14.15 3.54
C ASP A 411 -9.34 -15.52 3.82
N ALA A 412 -8.99 -16.23 2.76
CA ALA A 412 -8.33 -17.54 2.85
C ALA A 412 -6.86 -17.47 3.29
N ASP A 413 -6.31 -16.27 3.50
CA ASP A 413 -4.96 -16.08 4.00
C ASP A 413 -4.85 -16.46 5.49
N ASP A 414 -3.65 -16.88 5.91
CA ASP A 414 -3.43 -17.49 7.23
C ASP A 414 -3.72 -16.51 8.39
N ALA A 415 -3.21 -15.28 8.33
CA ALA A 415 -3.38 -14.30 9.40
C ALA A 415 -4.86 -13.89 9.61
N PRO A 416 -5.64 -13.52 8.58
CA PRO A 416 -7.07 -13.24 8.73
C PRO A 416 -7.88 -14.41 9.30
N GLN A 417 -7.55 -15.65 8.92
CA GLN A 417 -8.23 -16.83 9.46
C GLN A 417 -7.96 -17.01 10.96
N LYS A 418 -6.70 -16.85 11.40
CA LYS A 418 -6.33 -16.91 12.82
C LYS A 418 -7.02 -15.82 13.63
N VAL A 419 -7.04 -14.57 13.12
CA VAL A 419 -7.77 -13.46 13.75
C VAL A 419 -9.25 -13.77 13.86
N ALA A 420 -9.88 -14.27 12.79
CA ALA A 420 -11.30 -14.61 12.79
C ALA A 420 -11.66 -15.71 13.81
N GLN A 421 -10.79 -16.71 13.98
CA GLN A 421 -10.99 -17.77 14.99
C GLN A 421 -10.95 -17.19 16.42
N VAL A 422 -10.04 -16.27 16.68
CA VAL A 422 -9.97 -15.58 18.00
C VAL A 422 -11.18 -14.68 18.22
N VAL A 423 -11.60 -13.93 17.23
CA VAL A 423 -12.85 -13.13 17.28
C VAL A 423 -14.05 -14.03 17.56
N GLN A 424 -14.16 -15.16 16.88
CA GLN A 424 -15.23 -16.16 17.13
C GLN A 424 -15.23 -16.63 18.59
N GLU A 425 -14.06 -17.00 19.12
CA GLU A 425 -13.92 -17.47 20.51
C GLU A 425 -14.28 -16.38 21.51
N GLN A 426 -13.78 -15.15 21.32
CA GLN A 426 -14.06 -14.01 22.19
C GLN A 426 -15.56 -13.70 22.25
N LEU A 427 -16.23 -13.60 21.09
CA LEU A 427 -17.67 -13.31 21.03
C LEU A 427 -18.52 -14.41 21.67
N GLN A 428 -18.24 -15.67 21.36
CA GLN A 428 -18.99 -16.81 21.91
C GLN A 428 -18.77 -17.02 23.41
N THR A 429 -17.60 -16.62 23.91
CA THR A 429 -17.27 -16.71 25.35
C THR A 429 -17.90 -15.57 26.13
N THR A 430 -17.84 -14.34 25.58
CA THR A 430 -18.30 -13.13 26.27
C THR A 430 -19.82 -12.93 26.19
N LEU A 431 -20.47 -13.38 25.09
CA LEU A 431 -21.89 -13.16 24.81
C LEU A 431 -22.66 -14.49 24.80
N PRO A 432 -23.24 -14.95 25.93
CA PRO A 432 -23.91 -16.23 26.01
C PRO A 432 -25.09 -16.37 25.04
N GLY A 433 -25.05 -17.37 24.16
CA GLY A 433 -26.04 -17.57 23.10
C GLY A 433 -25.71 -16.87 21.79
N PHE A 434 -24.55 -16.22 21.68
CA PHE A 434 -23.99 -15.75 20.41
C PHE A 434 -23.25 -16.88 19.71
N THR A 435 -23.52 -17.06 18.42
CA THR A 435 -22.82 -18.04 17.57
C THR A 435 -22.30 -17.32 16.32
N LEU A 436 -21.05 -17.54 16.00
CA LEU A 436 -20.41 -17.02 14.78
C LEU A 436 -19.85 -18.19 13.98
N GLU A 437 -20.30 -18.34 12.74
CA GLU A 437 -19.74 -19.30 11.78
C GLU A 437 -18.74 -18.59 10.88
N LEU A 438 -17.60 -19.22 10.57
CA LEU A 438 -16.58 -18.67 9.68
C LEU A 438 -16.75 -19.22 8.28
N LYS A 439 -16.90 -18.33 7.29
CA LYS A 439 -16.93 -18.66 5.86
C LYS A 439 -15.64 -18.16 5.23
N VAL A 440 -14.70 -19.07 5.01
CA VAL A 440 -13.40 -18.75 4.41
C VAL A 440 -13.51 -18.75 2.89
N GLU A 441 -13.09 -17.68 2.25
CA GLU A 441 -13.17 -17.47 0.81
C GLU A 441 -11.87 -16.83 0.26
N PRO A 442 -11.52 -17.07 -1.02
CA PRO A 442 -10.47 -16.29 -1.67
C PRO A 442 -10.76 -14.80 -1.57
N LYS A 443 -9.75 -13.96 -1.30
CA LYS A 443 -9.88 -12.51 -1.09
C LYS A 443 -10.78 -11.84 -2.13
N LYS A 444 -10.57 -12.11 -3.43
CA LYS A 444 -11.39 -11.52 -4.50
C LYS A 444 -12.87 -11.88 -4.36
N GLN A 445 -13.20 -13.12 -3.99
CA GLN A 445 -14.57 -13.56 -3.79
C GLN A 445 -15.20 -12.92 -2.55
N ARG A 446 -14.44 -12.81 -1.44
CA ARG A 446 -14.90 -12.15 -0.22
C ARG A 446 -15.22 -10.66 -0.49
N VAL A 447 -14.32 -9.94 -1.18
CA VAL A 447 -14.55 -8.54 -1.56
C VAL A 447 -15.83 -8.42 -2.41
N GLN A 448 -15.97 -9.25 -3.44
CA GLN A 448 -17.15 -9.23 -4.31
C GLN A 448 -18.44 -9.52 -3.52
N ASN A 449 -18.44 -10.50 -2.62
CA ASN A 449 -19.59 -10.80 -1.78
C ASN A 449 -19.97 -9.61 -0.88
N MET A 450 -18.99 -8.88 -0.37
CA MET A 450 -19.24 -7.68 0.45
C MET A 450 -19.78 -6.53 -0.39
N GLN A 451 -19.25 -6.30 -1.59
CA GLN A 451 -19.75 -5.30 -2.54
C GLN A 451 -21.19 -5.58 -2.99
N ASP A 452 -21.51 -6.86 -3.22
CA ASP A 452 -22.85 -7.31 -3.62
C ASP A 452 -23.85 -7.38 -2.45
N GLY A 453 -23.43 -7.10 -1.21
CA GLY A 453 -24.25 -7.24 0.00
C GLY A 453 -24.55 -8.69 0.41
N ASN A 454 -23.86 -9.68 -0.16
CA ASN A 454 -24.06 -11.11 0.07
C ASN A 454 -23.24 -11.62 1.27
N PHE A 455 -23.34 -10.94 2.41
CA PHE A 455 -22.66 -11.31 3.65
C PHE A 455 -23.49 -10.83 4.86
N GLU A 456 -23.24 -11.38 6.04
CA GLU A 456 -23.84 -10.93 7.30
C GLU A 456 -22.84 -10.09 8.11
N ILE A 457 -21.64 -10.62 8.32
CA ILE A 457 -20.51 -9.92 8.96
C ILE A 457 -19.28 -10.15 8.07
N GLY A 458 -18.46 -9.14 7.85
CA GLY A 458 -17.24 -9.26 7.04
C GLY A 458 -16.00 -8.82 7.82
N LEU A 459 -14.95 -9.66 7.85
CA LEU A 459 -13.61 -9.25 8.26
C LEU A 459 -12.87 -8.71 7.03
N THR A 460 -12.52 -7.44 7.06
CA THR A 460 -11.93 -6.74 5.92
C THR A 460 -10.88 -5.74 6.36
N ARG A 461 -10.17 -5.15 5.39
CA ARG A 461 -9.21 -4.07 5.63
C ARG A 461 -9.34 -2.97 4.58
N TRP A 462 -8.88 -1.79 4.96
CA TRP A 462 -8.66 -0.67 4.05
C TRP A 462 -7.25 -0.12 4.23
N GLY A 463 -6.60 0.24 3.13
CA GLY A 463 -5.33 0.96 3.12
C GLY A 463 -5.52 2.35 2.52
N PRO A 464 -4.73 3.35 2.93
CA PRO A 464 -4.91 4.72 2.49
C PRO A 464 -4.40 4.91 1.05
N ASP A 465 -5.24 5.43 0.19
CA ASP A 465 -4.88 5.77 -1.19
C ASP A 465 -4.16 7.13 -1.26
N TYR A 466 -4.37 8.00 -0.27
CA TYR A 466 -3.77 9.34 -0.16
C TYR A 466 -3.60 9.76 1.30
N ALA A 467 -2.68 10.71 1.54
CA ALA A 467 -2.27 11.11 2.89
C ALA A 467 -3.24 12.12 3.53
N ASP A 468 -4.49 11.71 3.76
CA ASP A 468 -5.53 12.49 4.43
C ASP A 468 -6.51 11.55 5.14
N PRO A 469 -7.00 11.87 6.37
CA PRO A 469 -7.96 11.03 7.11
C PRO A 469 -9.22 10.69 6.32
N MET A 470 -9.57 11.52 5.35
CA MET A 470 -10.75 11.33 4.51
C MET A 470 -10.70 10.04 3.68
N THR A 471 -9.49 9.47 3.43
CA THR A 471 -9.36 8.16 2.75
C THR A 471 -10.06 7.03 3.51
N TYR A 472 -10.21 7.16 4.84
CA TYR A 472 -10.98 6.27 5.69
C TYR A 472 -12.39 6.82 5.94
N LEU A 473 -12.48 8.06 6.41
CA LEU A 473 -13.75 8.64 6.82
C LEU A 473 -14.75 8.77 5.66
N GLY A 474 -14.28 9.02 4.44
CA GLY A 474 -15.15 9.08 3.27
C GLY A 474 -15.83 7.75 2.90
N MET A 475 -15.30 6.62 3.37
CA MET A 475 -15.86 5.30 3.03
C MET A 475 -17.25 5.06 3.62
N TRP A 476 -17.57 5.60 4.80
CA TRP A 476 -18.80 5.27 5.53
C TRP A 476 -19.95 6.24 5.26
N VAL A 477 -19.80 7.15 4.30
CA VAL A 477 -20.88 8.00 3.81
C VAL A 477 -22.01 7.14 3.21
N THR A 478 -23.24 7.56 3.44
CA THR A 478 -24.42 6.89 2.88
C THR A 478 -24.33 6.71 1.38
N GLY A 479 -24.42 5.48 0.91
CA GLY A 479 -24.36 5.12 -0.51
C GLY A 479 -22.96 5.01 -1.12
N ASN A 480 -21.89 5.22 -0.35
CA ASN A 480 -20.53 4.95 -0.82
C ASN A 480 -20.34 3.44 -1.06
N SER A 481 -19.69 3.06 -2.17
CA SER A 481 -19.48 1.67 -2.57
C SER A 481 -18.62 0.86 -1.60
N ASN A 482 -17.79 1.53 -0.79
CA ASN A 482 -16.95 0.91 0.23
C ASN A 482 -17.65 0.82 1.60
N ASN A 483 -18.85 1.42 1.74
CA ASN A 483 -19.70 1.27 2.91
C ASN A 483 -20.44 -0.08 2.85
N TYR A 484 -19.70 -1.16 2.98
CA TYR A 484 -20.25 -2.53 2.85
C TYR A 484 -21.36 -2.83 3.85
N GLY A 485 -21.31 -2.21 5.04
CA GLY A 485 -22.33 -2.36 6.09
C GLY A 485 -23.63 -1.66 5.80
N LEU A 486 -23.69 -0.82 4.77
CA LEU A 486 -24.81 0.04 4.40
C LEU A 486 -25.32 0.90 5.55
N TRP A 487 -24.41 1.27 6.45
CA TRP A 487 -24.71 2.22 7.54
C TRP A 487 -25.06 3.59 6.95
N SER A 488 -25.96 4.30 7.60
CA SER A 488 -26.42 5.63 7.17
C SER A 488 -26.67 6.50 8.40
N ASP A 489 -26.06 7.68 8.39
CA ASP A 489 -26.22 8.70 9.42
C ASP A 489 -26.14 10.08 8.78
N ALA A 490 -27.21 10.89 8.93
CA ALA A 490 -27.31 12.18 8.25
C ALA A 490 -26.36 13.24 8.84
N ASP A 491 -26.05 13.16 10.14
CA ASP A 491 -25.12 14.07 10.79
C ASP A 491 -23.68 13.77 10.32
N TYR A 492 -23.32 12.47 10.19
CA TYR A 492 -22.07 12.03 9.61
C TYR A 492 -21.90 12.52 8.17
N ASP A 493 -22.90 12.25 7.33
CA ASP A 493 -22.88 12.66 5.92
C ASP A 493 -22.71 14.18 5.77
N ALA A 494 -23.36 14.95 6.64
CA ALA A 494 -23.24 16.41 6.61
C ALA A 494 -21.82 16.88 6.99
N VAL A 495 -21.20 16.29 8.01
CA VAL A 495 -19.82 16.63 8.41
C VAL A 495 -18.83 16.31 7.28
N ILE A 496 -18.96 15.12 6.67
CA ILE A 496 -18.10 14.73 5.55
C ILE A 496 -18.30 15.65 4.35
N ALA A 497 -19.53 16.02 4.02
CA ALA A 497 -19.83 16.96 2.92
C ALA A 497 -19.17 18.33 3.14
N GLU A 498 -19.22 18.88 4.37
CA GLU A 498 -18.53 20.14 4.69
C GLU A 498 -17.01 20.03 4.54
N CYS A 499 -16.41 18.87 4.89
CA CYS A 499 -14.98 18.61 4.75
C CYS A 499 -14.52 18.41 3.30
N THR A 500 -15.41 17.97 2.39
CA THR A 500 -15.05 17.59 1.02
C THR A 500 -15.49 18.58 -0.03
N THR A 501 -16.65 19.20 0.10
CA THR A 501 -17.24 20.11 -0.90
C THR A 501 -17.82 21.39 -0.29
N GLY A 502 -17.89 21.50 1.04
CA GLY A 502 -18.41 22.66 1.77
C GLY A 502 -17.36 23.71 2.12
N ASP A 503 -17.69 24.59 3.05
CA ASP A 503 -16.87 25.75 3.42
C ASP A 503 -15.53 25.34 4.09
N LEU A 504 -15.50 24.16 4.74
CA LEU A 504 -14.28 23.64 5.39
C LEU A 504 -13.16 23.22 4.41
N CYS A 505 -13.42 23.09 3.11
CA CYS A 505 -12.38 22.83 2.11
C CYS A 505 -11.27 23.91 2.10
N THR A 506 -11.58 25.12 2.54
CA THR A 506 -10.65 26.27 2.60
C THR A 506 -10.20 26.63 4.02
N ASP A 507 -10.62 25.86 5.02
CA ASP A 507 -10.25 26.00 6.43
C ASP A 507 -9.59 24.71 6.93
N PRO A 508 -8.27 24.55 6.80
CA PRO A 508 -7.58 23.31 7.16
C PRO A 508 -7.73 22.94 8.65
N GLU A 509 -7.74 23.92 9.54
CA GLU A 509 -7.88 23.69 10.99
C GLU A 509 -9.31 23.24 11.33
N GLY A 510 -10.31 23.97 10.83
CA GLY A 510 -11.72 23.61 11.02
C GLY A 510 -12.08 22.27 10.40
N ARG A 511 -11.51 21.96 9.23
CA ARG A 511 -11.66 20.66 8.56
C ARG A 511 -11.08 19.52 9.40
N TRP A 512 -9.90 19.72 9.99
CA TRP A 512 -9.22 18.73 10.82
C TRP A 512 -10.04 18.39 12.06
N GLU A 513 -10.60 19.40 12.75
CA GLU A 513 -11.50 19.20 13.88
C GLU A 513 -12.80 18.47 13.49
N ALA A 514 -13.40 18.86 12.35
CA ALA A 514 -14.61 18.22 11.86
C ALA A 514 -14.40 16.73 11.50
N MET A 515 -13.21 16.36 11.03
CA MET A 515 -12.87 14.96 10.78
C MET A 515 -12.79 14.14 12.08
N TYR A 516 -12.37 14.73 13.21
CA TYR A 516 -12.47 14.08 14.53
C TYR A 516 -13.92 13.87 14.96
N ASP A 517 -14.79 14.85 14.69
CA ASP A 517 -16.23 14.71 15.00
C ASP A 517 -16.84 13.56 14.17
N ALA A 518 -16.49 13.45 12.89
CA ALA A 518 -16.92 12.35 12.03
C ALA A 518 -16.41 10.99 12.57
N GLU A 519 -15.15 10.89 12.96
CA GLU A 519 -14.59 9.66 13.56
C GLU A 519 -15.31 9.27 14.83
N SER A 520 -15.62 10.24 15.70
CA SER A 520 -16.40 10.02 16.91
C SER A 520 -17.77 9.42 16.61
N ILE A 521 -18.49 9.97 15.61
CA ILE A 521 -19.82 9.48 15.22
C ILE A 521 -19.75 8.02 14.76
N VAL A 522 -18.84 7.67 13.86
CA VAL A 522 -18.75 6.31 13.30
C VAL A 522 -18.44 5.27 14.37
N LEU A 523 -17.61 5.62 15.37
CA LEU A 523 -17.24 4.73 16.46
C LEU A 523 -18.32 4.66 17.55
N GLU A 524 -18.92 5.78 17.94
CA GLU A 524 -20.03 5.80 18.91
C GLU A 524 -21.24 5.00 18.43
N GLN A 525 -21.54 5.09 17.11
CA GLN A 525 -22.61 4.35 16.46
C GLN A 525 -22.21 2.89 16.16
N ALA A 526 -20.97 2.48 16.47
CA ALA A 526 -20.44 1.16 16.16
C ALA A 526 -20.76 0.74 14.72
N ALA A 527 -20.56 1.67 13.76
CA ALA A 527 -20.81 1.44 12.35
C ALA A 527 -19.84 0.39 11.78
N ILE A 528 -18.64 0.37 12.34
CA ILE A 528 -17.59 -0.65 12.12
C ILE A 528 -17.01 -1.05 13.48
N PHE A 529 -16.28 -2.17 13.52
CA PHE A 529 -15.53 -2.58 14.70
C PHE A 529 -14.04 -2.62 14.35
N PRO A 530 -13.26 -1.55 14.59
CA PRO A 530 -11.82 -1.56 14.36
C PRO A 530 -11.16 -2.68 15.17
N LEU A 531 -10.17 -3.36 14.59
CA LEU A 531 -9.43 -4.43 15.26
C LEU A 531 -7.97 -4.08 15.46
N TYR A 532 -7.24 -3.79 14.38
CA TYR A 532 -5.82 -3.45 14.44
C TYR A 532 -5.35 -2.64 13.23
N GLY A 533 -4.33 -1.80 13.47
CA GLY A 533 -3.50 -1.22 12.44
C GLY A 533 -2.38 -2.20 12.08
N GLN A 534 -2.31 -2.57 10.80
CA GLN A 534 -1.36 -3.58 10.31
C GLN A 534 0.06 -3.02 10.25
N CYS A 535 1.03 -3.79 10.72
CA CYS A 535 2.44 -3.64 10.41
C CYS A 535 2.93 -4.78 9.50
N ASN A 536 3.93 -4.49 8.69
CA ASN A 536 4.70 -5.48 7.96
C ASN A 536 5.96 -5.79 8.75
N ALA A 537 6.15 -7.05 9.13
CA ALA A 537 7.37 -7.53 9.73
C ALA A 537 8.37 -7.89 8.62
N GLU A 538 9.56 -7.31 8.66
CA GLU A 538 10.54 -7.43 7.56
C GLU A 538 11.94 -7.75 8.11
N MET A 539 12.71 -8.49 7.33
CA MET A 539 14.16 -8.52 7.44
C MET A 539 14.75 -7.65 6.33
N ILE A 540 15.64 -6.75 6.71
CA ILE A 540 16.37 -5.87 5.80
C ILE A 540 17.85 -6.03 6.06
N SER A 541 18.59 -6.48 5.05
CA SER A 541 20.04 -6.67 5.16
C SER A 541 20.73 -5.39 5.63
N SER A 542 21.63 -5.51 6.59
CA SER A 542 22.47 -4.41 7.09
C SER A 542 23.35 -3.77 6.00
N ALA A 543 23.50 -4.44 4.85
CA ALA A 543 24.15 -3.88 3.66
C ALA A 543 23.25 -2.86 2.93
N VAL A 544 21.94 -2.82 3.20
CA VAL A 544 20.95 -1.96 2.55
C VAL A 544 20.59 -0.78 3.43
N THR A 545 20.52 0.42 2.84
CA THR A 545 20.08 1.67 3.49
C THR A 545 19.24 2.49 2.53
N GLY A 546 18.46 3.45 3.04
CA GLY A 546 17.71 4.41 2.20
C GLY A 546 16.55 3.80 1.44
N VAL A 547 15.98 2.69 1.91
CA VAL A 547 14.66 2.23 1.49
C VAL A 547 13.64 3.07 2.23
N ASP A 548 12.78 3.75 1.49
CA ASP A 548 11.69 4.53 2.06
C ASP A 548 10.44 3.67 2.19
N PHE A 549 9.85 3.66 3.39
CA PHE A 549 8.62 2.95 3.69
C PHE A 549 7.50 3.94 3.93
N HIS A 550 6.37 3.72 3.26
CA HIS A 550 5.22 4.60 3.37
C HIS A 550 3.96 3.79 3.69
N PRO A 551 3.10 4.28 4.59
CA PRO A 551 1.82 3.66 4.84
C PRO A 551 0.77 3.96 3.75
N VAL A 552 1.07 4.87 2.81
CA VAL A 552 0.13 5.42 1.82
C VAL A 552 0.53 5.01 0.41
N ALA A 553 -0.39 4.56 -0.40
CA ALA A 553 -0.26 4.27 -1.83
C ALA A 553 0.85 3.28 -2.19
N LEU A 554 2.10 3.63 -1.92
CA LEU A 554 3.31 2.89 -2.27
C LEU A 554 4.04 2.46 -1.01
N ASN A 555 4.02 1.18 -0.68
CA ASN A 555 4.60 0.71 0.57
C ASN A 555 6.12 0.86 0.62
N ARG A 556 6.81 0.75 -0.53
CA ARG A 556 8.27 0.84 -0.61
C ARG A 556 8.71 1.63 -1.84
N VAL A 557 9.69 2.50 -1.64
CA VAL A 557 10.35 3.28 -2.70
C VAL A 557 11.86 3.09 -2.60
N TYR A 558 12.52 2.84 -3.73
CA TYR A 558 13.93 2.44 -3.78
C TYR A 558 14.85 3.48 -4.43
N LYS A 559 14.35 4.70 -4.72
CA LYS A 559 15.14 5.74 -5.40
C LYS A 559 16.38 6.17 -4.60
N ASP A 560 16.27 6.22 -3.28
CA ASP A 560 17.36 6.59 -2.36
C ASP A 560 18.08 5.37 -1.77
N ALA A 561 17.63 4.17 -2.14
CA ALA A 561 18.21 2.95 -1.63
C ALA A 561 19.64 2.76 -2.14
N LYS A 562 20.49 2.23 -1.24
CA LYS A 562 21.90 1.93 -1.47
C LYS A 562 22.22 0.55 -0.92
N LYS A 563 23.08 -0.16 -1.62
CA LYS A 563 23.61 -1.44 -1.17
C LYS A 563 25.14 -1.38 -1.12
N SER A 564 25.71 -1.73 0.02
CA SER A 564 27.15 -1.90 0.17
C SER A 564 27.58 -3.21 -0.48
N VAL A 565 28.54 -3.17 -1.42
CA VAL A 565 29.01 -4.32 -2.20
C VAL A 565 30.40 -4.76 -1.69
#